data_16b4d11c4e40e8bceddf746f8c61ea7c
#
_entry.id   16b4d11c4e40e8bceddf746f8c61ea7c
#
_cell.length_a   1.000
_cell.length_b   1.000
_cell.length_c   1.000
_cell.angle_alpha   90.00
_cell.angle_beta   90.00
_cell.angle_gamma   90.00
#
_symmetry.space_group_name_H-M   'P 1'
#
loop_
_entity.id
_entity.type
_entity.pdbx_description
1 polymer ?
#
loop_
_entity_poly.entity_id
_entity_poly.type
_entity_poly.pdbx_seq_one_letter_code
_entity_poly.pdbx_strand_id
1 'polypeptide(L)'
;MSDRGLTHIDPLGRARMVDVTPKEATHRRAIARSKVFMLPETTSKVASNAMSKGDVLGAARIAGIQAAKRTADMIPLCHPLLVGSVAINFDIRDDYVEVEAQVETVDRTGVEMEALTACAIASLTIYDMCKSADRSMTIGELALWEKTGGRSGVWRRPAGSLEEPLVNTPPPALGMVGSGAAGGDGLDARIDDILAEGPTDPTAEF
;
A
#
# COMPACT_ATOMS: atom_id res chain seq x y z
N MET A 1 -24.32 28.54 13.98
CA MET A 1 -23.01 27.94 14.20
C MET A 1 -23.25 26.61 14.90
N SER A 2 -23.18 25.47 14.21
CA SER A 2 -23.36 24.18 14.85
C SER A 2 -22.13 23.92 15.70
N ASP A 3 -22.34 23.76 16.97
CA ASP A 3 -21.37 23.25 17.93
C ASP A 3 -20.88 21.87 17.42
N ARG A 4 -19.75 21.87 16.70
CA ARG A 4 -19.04 20.64 16.36
C ARG A 4 -18.26 20.25 17.60
N GLY A 5 -18.96 19.70 18.61
CA GLY A 5 -18.35 19.14 19.79
C GLY A 5 -17.20 18.21 19.42
N LEU A 6 -16.12 18.25 20.19
CA LEU A 6 -14.97 17.36 20.03
C LEU A 6 -15.44 15.92 20.15
N THR A 7 -15.46 15.17 19.03
CA THR A 7 -16.06 13.83 18.96
C THR A 7 -15.23 12.73 19.62
N HIS A 8 -13.92 13.00 19.80
CA HIS A 8 -12.96 12.06 20.41
C HIS A 8 -12.63 12.37 21.88
N ILE A 9 -13.46 13.18 22.53
CA ILE A 9 -13.31 13.55 23.95
C ILE A 9 -14.62 13.30 24.66
N ASP A 10 -14.58 12.67 25.84
CA ASP A 10 -15.72 12.48 26.71
C ASP A 10 -16.01 13.79 27.52
N PRO A 11 -17.16 13.88 28.24
CA PRO A 11 -17.50 15.06 29.05
C PRO A 11 -16.47 15.40 30.14
N LEU A 12 -15.56 14.48 30.48
CA LEU A 12 -14.50 14.66 31.47
C LEU A 12 -13.16 15.06 30.82
N GLY A 13 -13.13 15.31 29.48
CA GLY A 13 -11.93 15.69 28.76
C GLY A 13 -10.98 14.55 28.39
N ARG A 14 -11.41 13.29 28.55
CA ARG A 14 -10.57 12.10 28.27
C ARG A 14 -10.76 11.63 26.84
N ALA A 15 -9.69 11.12 26.23
CA ALA A 15 -9.73 10.54 24.89
C ALA A 15 -10.72 9.36 24.84
N ARG A 16 -11.52 9.32 23.78
CA ARG A 16 -12.54 8.31 23.53
C ARG A 16 -12.62 8.00 22.04
N MET A 17 -12.73 6.73 21.66
CA MET A 17 -13.05 6.34 20.30
C MET A 17 -14.51 6.70 19.98
N VAL A 18 -14.76 7.26 18.78
CA VAL A 18 -16.11 7.66 18.36
C VAL A 18 -17.00 6.44 18.21
N ASP A 19 -18.25 6.53 18.72
CA ASP A 19 -19.25 5.50 18.48
C ASP A 19 -19.75 5.56 17.02
N VAL A 20 -19.50 4.49 16.28
CA VAL A 20 -19.95 4.32 14.89
C VAL A 20 -21.13 3.33 14.77
N THR A 21 -21.57 2.74 15.88
CA THR A 21 -22.66 1.74 15.91
C THR A 21 -23.94 2.21 15.23
N PRO A 22 -24.40 3.48 15.42
CA PRO A 22 -25.64 3.97 14.80
C PRO A 22 -25.48 4.38 13.32
N LYS A 23 -24.27 4.29 12.73
CA LYS A 23 -24.05 4.63 11.33
C LYS A 23 -24.34 3.45 10.43
N GLU A 24 -24.85 3.72 9.24
CA GLU A 24 -24.99 2.71 8.17
C GLU A 24 -23.64 2.42 7.54
N ALA A 25 -23.45 1.16 7.14
CA ALA A 25 -22.31 0.78 6.32
C ALA A 25 -22.49 1.31 4.90
N THR A 26 -21.48 2.01 4.39
CA THR A 26 -21.46 2.57 3.04
C THR A 26 -20.13 2.27 2.37
N HIS A 27 -20.10 2.25 1.03
CA HIS A 27 -18.83 2.17 0.30
C HIS A 27 -17.98 3.40 0.61
N ARG A 28 -16.73 3.16 0.93
CA ARG A 28 -15.74 4.18 1.27
C ARG A 28 -14.44 3.92 0.56
N ARG A 29 -13.85 4.97 0.07
CA ARG A 29 -12.56 4.96 -0.60
C ARG A 29 -11.72 6.13 -0.11
N ALA A 30 -10.42 5.90 0.05
CA ALA A 30 -9.44 6.95 0.32
C ALA A 30 -8.20 6.74 -0.53
N ILE A 31 -7.59 7.84 -0.94
CA ILE A 31 -6.30 7.89 -1.64
C ILE A 31 -5.36 8.76 -0.82
N ALA A 32 -4.21 8.23 -0.50
CA ALA A 32 -3.09 8.94 0.12
C ALA A 32 -1.87 8.90 -0.79
N ARG A 33 -0.99 9.89 -0.67
CA ARG A 33 0.27 9.98 -1.40
C ARG A 33 1.41 10.45 -0.53
N SER A 34 2.61 10.10 -0.97
CA SER A 34 3.86 10.62 -0.44
C SER A 34 4.95 10.57 -1.52
N LYS A 35 6.05 11.28 -1.28
CA LYS A 35 7.25 11.23 -2.12
C LYS A 35 8.44 10.79 -1.29
N VAL A 36 9.26 9.92 -1.88
CA VAL A 36 10.56 9.54 -1.35
C VAL A 36 11.60 10.19 -2.26
N PHE A 37 12.13 11.34 -1.82
CA PHE A 37 13.17 12.08 -2.54
C PHE A 37 14.50 11.38 -2.40
N MET A 38 15.25 11.28 -3.51
CA MET A 38 16.50 10.56 -3.57
C MET A 38 17.37 11.07 -4.74
N LEU A 39 18.62 10.66 -4.76
CA LEU A 39 19.52 11.01 -5.86
C LEU A 39 19.05 10.36 -7.18
N PRO A 40 19.26 11.00 -8.36
CA PRO A 40 18.89 10.44 -9.67
C PRO A 40 19.52 9.06 -9.95
N GLU A 41 20.71 8.81 -9.43
CA GLU A 41 21.38 7.52 -9.53
C GLU A 41 20.61 6.43 -8.74
N THR A 42 19.98 6.80 -7.64
CA THR A 42 19.21 5.89 -6.80
C THR A 42 17.86 5.57 -7.47
N THR A 43 17.14 6.56 -7.99
CA THR A 43 15.92 6.34 -8.77
C THR A 43 16.17 5.45 -9.98
N SER A 44 17.28 5.67 -10.71
CA SER A 44 17.71 4.84 -11.84
C SER A 44 17.94 3.37 -11.44
N LYS A 45 18.56 3.12 -10.27
CA LYS A 45 18.75 1.76 -9.74
C LYS A 45 17.42 1.11 -9.32
N VAL A 46 16.50 1.87 -8.75
CA VAL A 46 15.14 1.39 -8.42
C VAL A 46 14.41 1.01 -9.71
N ALA A 47 14.41 1.88 -10.71
CA ALA A 47 13.75 1.66 -11.99
C ALA A 47 14.30 0.43 -12.75
N SER A 48 15.60 0.19 -12.69
CA SER A 48 16.25 -0.95 -13.33
C SER A 48 16.29 -2.22 -12.47
N ASN A 49 15.69 -2.20 -11.29
CA ASN A 49 15.74 -3.29 -10.29
C ASN A 49 17.17 -3.72 -9.93
N ALA A 50 18.10 -2.77 -9.91
CA ALA A 50 19.53 -2.98 -9.67
C ALA A 50 19.98 -2.70 -8.23
N MET A 51 19.03 -2.61 -7.29
CA MET A 51 19.33 -2.43 -5.86
C MET A 51 19.85 -3.73 -5.24
N SER A 52 20.81 -3.63 -4.35
CA SER A 52 21.46 -4.78 -3.71
C SER A 52 20.50 -5.63 -2.85
N LYS A 53 19.40 -5.05 -2.37
CA LYS A 53 18.36 -5.75 -1.60
C LYS A 53 17.23 -6.34 -2.48
N GLY A 54 17.35 -6.26 -3.81
CA GLY A 54 16.37 -6.79 -4.75
C GLY A 54 15.21 -5.87 -5.06
N ASP A 55 14.02 -6.43 -5.31
CA ASP A 55 12.82 -5.70 -5.74
C ASP A 55 12.28 -4.76 -4.66
N VAL A 56 12.68 -3.49 -4.76
CA VAL A 56 12.30 -2.42 -3.84
C VAL A 56 10.79 -2.16 -3.87
N LEU A 57 10.22 -2.03 -5.06
CA LEU A 57 8.82 -1.65 -5.22
C LEU A 57 7.87 -2.80 -4.88
N GLY A 58 8.26 -4.04 -5.18
CA GLY A 58 7.52 -5.23 -4.76
C GLY A 58 7.47 -5.36 -3.25
N ALA A 59 8.60 -5.20 -2.56
CA ALA A 59 8.68 -5.23 -1.10
C ALA A 59 7.85 -4.09 -0.48
N ALA A 60 7.97 -2.87 -1.00
CA ALA A 60 7.21 -1.72 -0.53
C ALA A 60 5.69 -1.90 -0.71
N ARG A 61 5.26 -2.48 -1.84
CA ARG A 61 3.85 -2.80 -2.09
C ARG A 61 3.29 -3.75 -1.06
N ILE A 62 3.97 -4.84 -0.79
CA ILE A 62 3.54 -5.83 0.21
C ILE A 62 3.49 -5.19 1.60
N ALA A 63 4.51 -4.41 1.97
CA ALA A 63 4.56 -3.72 3.26
C ALA A 63 3.39 -2.74 3.43
N GLY A 64 3.08 -1.93 2.41
CA GLY A 64 1.93 -1.01 2.42
C GLY A 64 0.59 -1.72 2.54
N ILE A 65 0.38 -2.81 1.81
CA ILE A 65 -0.83 -3.64 1.93
C ILE A 65 -0.97 -4.22 3.34
N GLN A 66 0.11 -4.70 3.92
CA GLN A 66 0.13 -5.22 5.29
C GLN A 66 -0.19 -4.13 6.32
N ALA A 67 0.35 -2.92 6.13
CA ALA A 67 0.15 -1.78 7.01
C ALA A 67 -1.31 -1.32 7.02
N ALA A 68 -1.98 -1.22 5.86
CA ALA A 68 -3.41 -0.93 5.78
C ALA A 68 -4.24 -1.86 6.66
N LYS A 69 -3.94 -3.16 6.65
CA LYS A 69 -4.66 -4.18 7.43
C LYS A 69 -4.40 -4.11 8.94
N ARG A 70 -3.38 -3.39 9.37
CA ARG A 70 -2.94 -3.28 10.77
C ARG A 70 -3.01 -1.85 11.30
N THR A 71 -3.72 -0.96 10.63
CA THR A 71 -3.80 0.45 11.02
C THR A 71 -4.33 0.62 12.45
N ALA A 72 -5.36 -0.12 12.83
CA ALA A 72 -5.93 -0.06 14.17
C ALA A 72 -4.96 -0.53 15.28
N ASP A 73 -3.99 -1.40 14.95
CA ASP A 73 -2.95 -1.83 15.91
C ASP A 73 -1.92 -0.72 16.19
N MET A 74 -1.75 0.23 15.26
CA MET A 74 -0.76 1.30 15.33
C MET A 74 -1.36 2.66 15.71
N ILE A 75 -2.61 2.93 15.35
CA ILE A 75 -3.27 4.21 15.57
C ILE A 75 -4.39 4.04 16.63
N PRO A 76 -4.19 4.52 17.86
CA PRO A 76 -4.98 4.13 19.04
C PRO A 76 -6.49 4.36 18.94
N LEU A 77 -6.93 5.40 18.22
CA LEU A 77 -8.36 5.73 18.10
C LEU A 77 -8.96 5.35 16.75
N CYS A 78 -8.24 4.59 15.92
CA CYS A 78 -8.79 3.99 14.71
C CYS A 78 -9.64 2.77 15.02
N HIS A 79 -10.80 2.67 14.36
CA HIS A 79 -11.63 1.47 14.44
C HIS A 79 -10.99 0.33 13.64
N PRO A 80 -10.99 -0.90 14.15
CA PRO A 80 -10.65 -2.05 13.32
C PRO A 80 -11.72 -2.22 12.24
N LEU A 81 -11.29 -2.29 10.99
CA LEU A 81 -12.19 -2.50 9.87
C LEU A 81 -11.76 -3.68 8.98
N LEU A 82 -12.74 -4.22 8.23
CA LEU A 82 -12.47 -5.18 7.16
C LEU A 82 -12.10 -4.41 5.90
N VAL A 83 -10.80 -4.32 5.62
CA VAL A 83 -10.30 -3.71 4.38
C VAL A 83 -10.70 -4.59 3.20
N GLY A 84 -11.46 -4.03 2.24
CA GLY A 84 -11.95 -4.74 1.06
C GLY A 84 -10.91 -4.78 -0.06
N SER A 85 -10.23 -3.66 -0.31
CA SER A 85 -9.22 -3.54 -1.36
C SER A 85 -8.11 -2.59 -0.93
N VAL A 86 -6.87 -2.92 -1.31
CA VAL A 86 -5.69 -2.05 -1.18
C VAL A 86 -4.90 -2.11 -2.48
N ALA A 87 -4.68 -0.97 -3.10
CA ALA A 87 -3.79 -0.80 -4.24
C ALA A 87 -2.65 0.15 -3.88
N ILE A 88 -1.42 -0.25 -4.16
CA ILE A 88 -0.23 0.60 -4.00
C ILE A 88 0.41 0.77 -5.37
N ASN A 89 0.48 2.01 -5.82
CA ASN A 89 1.08 2.40 -7.09
C ASN A 89 2.35 3.22 -6.83
N PHE A 90 3.27 3.16 -7.77
CA PHE A 90 4.51 3.91 -7.73
C PHE A 90 4.72 4.63 -9.06
N ASP A 91 5.19 5.87 -8.98
CA ASP A 91 5.70 6.61 -10.12
C ASP A 91 7.13 7.05 -9.83
N ILE A 92 8.07 6.64 -10.71
CA ILE A 92 9.50 6.94 -10.56
C ILE A 92 9.79 8.17 -11.41
N ARG A 93 10.30 9.21 -10.76
CA ARG A 93 10.76 10.44 -11.38
C ARG A 93 12.29 10.55 -11.27
N ASP A 94 12.84 11.62 -11.80
CA ASP A 94 14.28 11.80 -11.85
C ASP A 94 14.93 11.84 -10.45
N ASP A 95 14.25 12.45 -9.46
CA ASP A 95 14.77 12.71 -8.12
C ASP A 95 13.85 12.24 -6.98
N TYR A 96 12.75 11.52 -7.28
CA TYR A 96 11.88 10.91 -6.27
C TYR A 96 11.10 9.71 -6.81
N VAL A 97 10.60 8.90 -5.89
CA VAL A 97 9.55 7.92 -6.13
C VAL A 97 8.27 8.41 -5.45
N GLU A 98 7.21 8.64 -6.22
CA GLU A 98 5.89 8.91 -5.67
C GLU A 98 5.21 7.58 -5.31
N VAL A 99 4.60 7.56 -4.14
CA VAL A 99 3.82 6.43 -3.62
C VAL A 99 2.37 6.85 -3.53
N GLU A 100 1.47 6.13 -4.17
CA GLU A 100 0.03 6.30 -4.02
C GLU A 100 -0.58 5.04 -3.41
N ALA A 101 -1.36 5.21 -2.34
CA ALA A 101 -2.12 4.15 -1.70
C ALA A 101 -3.61 4.44 -1.81
N GLN A 102 -4.35 3.52 -2.42
CA GLN A 102 -5.81 3.53 -2.48
C GLN A 102 -6.35 2.40 -1.61
N VAL A 103 -7.29 2.72 -0.72
CA VAL A 103 -7.97 1.75 0.15
C VAL A 103 -9.47 1.88 0.01
N GLU A 104 -10.16 0.75 -0.04
CA GLU A 104 -11.62 0.69 -0.13
C GLU A 104 -12.21 -0.31 0.86
N THR A 105 -13.40 0.01 1.35
CA THR A 105 -14.20 -0.86 2.21
C THR A 105 -15.68 -0.56 2.07
N VAL A 106 -16.52 -1.44 2.63
CA VAL A 106 -17.93 -1.17 2.94
C VAL A 106 -18.07 -1.24 4.45
N ASP A 107 -18.06 -0.06 5.10
CA ASP A 107 -18.07 0.03 6.57
C ASP A 107 -18.69 1.34 7.06
N ARG A 108 -18.79 1.48 8.40
CA ARG A 108 -19.40 2.61 9.12
C ARG A 108 -18.44 3.79 9.35
N THR A 109 -17.13 3.60 9.15
CA THR A 109 -16.10 4.64 9.27
C THR A 109 -15.26 4.75 8.00
N GLY A 110 -14.50 5.84 7.85
CA GLY A 110 -13.65 6.07 6.70
C GLY A 110 -12.37 5.25 6.74
N VAL A 111 -11.68 5.17 5.61
CA VAL A 111 -10.42 4.42 5.40
C VAL A 111 -9.23 5.36 5.13
N GLU A 112 -9.36 6.60 5.57
CA GLU A 112 -8.34 7.63 5.37
C GLU A 112 -7.03 7.26 6.07
N MET A 113 -7.11 6.71 7.29
CA MET A 113 -5.94 6.31 8.06
C MET A 113 -5.27 5.06 7.49
N GLU A 114 -6.06 4.12 6.99
CA GLU A 114 -5.56 2.93 6.29
C GLU A 114 -4.75 3.32 5.06
N ALA A 115 -5.23 4.28 4.26
CA ALA A 115 -4.52 4.78 3.09
C ALA A 115 -3.23 5.52 3.48
N LEU A 116 -3.28 6.41 4.49
CA LEU A 116 -2.11 7.13 4.98
C LEU A 116 -1.06 6.19 5.56
N THR A 117 -1.47 5.21 6.36
CA THR A 117 -0.57 4.23 6.97
C THR A 117 0.09 3.34 5.92
N ALA A 118 -0.69 2.88 4.93
CA ALA A 118 -0.17 2.12 3.80
C ALA A 118 0.91 2.89 3.04
N CYS A 119 0.62 4.15 2.71
CA CYS A 119 1.52 5.04 2.00
C CYS A 119 2.82 5.29 2.80
N ALA A 120 2.70 5.58 4.10
CA ALA A 120 3.83 5.81 4.99
C ALA A 120 4.76 4.60 5.08
N ILE A 121 4.20 3.39 5.29
CA ILE A 121 5.01 2.18 5.45
C ILE A 121 5.63 1.74 4.12
N ALA A 122 4.93 1.92 2.99
CA ALA A 122 5.52 1.70 1.67
C ALA A 122 6.74 2.62 1.46
N SER A 123 6.62 3.91 1.78
CA SER A 123 7.71 4.88 1.67
C SER A 123 8.90 4.56 2.59
N LEU A 124 8.63 4.17 3.85
CA LEU A 124 9.66 3.71 4.79
C LEU A 124 10.38 2.45 4.29
N THR A 125 9.66 1.56 3.60
CA THR A 125 10.24 0.34 3.03
C THR A 125 11.17 0.68 1.86
N ILE A 126 10.77 1.62 0.97
CA ILE A 126 11.67 2.14 -0.08
C ILE A 126 12.93 2.71 0.56
N TYR A 127 12.79 3.55 1.58
CA TYR A 127 13.92 4.13 2.30
C TYR A 127 14.85 3.04 2.86
N ASP A 128 14.32 2.05 3.58
CA ASP A 128 15.15 0.97 4.15
C ASP A 128 15.90 0.19 3.08
N MET A 129 15.26 -0.08 1.96
CA MET A 129 15.87 -0.86 0.89
C MET A 129 16.93 -0.09 0.11
N CYS A 130 16.81 1.24 0.04
CA CYS A 130 17.73 2.10 -0.73
C CYS A 130 18.83 2.76 0.12
N LYS A 131 18.72 2.83 1.45
CA LYS A 131 19.61 3.57 2.35
C LYS A 131 21.10 3.16 2.27
N SER A 132 21.42 1.98 1.76
CA SER A 132 22.82 1.56 1.55
C SER A 132 23.44 2.27 0.34
N ALA A 133 22.66 2.71 -0.63
CA ALA A 133 23.09 3.44 -1.82
C ALA A 133 22.97 4.96 -1.61
N ASP A 134 21.94 5.40 -0.90
CA ASP A 134 21.67 6.83 -0.68
C ASP A 134 21.11 7.05 0.73
N ARG A 135 21.86 7.72 1.59
CA ARG A 135 21.43 8.08 2.95
C ARG A 135 20.81 9.48 3.04
N SER A 136 20.86 10.24 1.96
CA SER A 136 20.31 11.60 1.91
C SER A 136 18.81 11.63 1.64
N MET A 137 18.21 10.49 1.35
CA MET A 137 16.77 10.39 1.05
C MET A 137 15.90 11.00 2.15
N THR A 138 14.83 11.66 1.74
CA THR A 138 13.79 12.17 2.63
C THR A 138 12.41 11.67 2.20
N ILE A 139 11.54 11.42 3.18
CA ILE A 139 10.14 11.13 2.93
C ILE A 139 9.35 12.40 3.20
N GLY A 140 8.60 12.86 2.20
CA GLY A 140 7.83 14.10 2.28
C GLY A 140 6.44 13.96 1.66
N GLU A 141 5.69 15.05 1.76
CA GLU A 141 4.38 15.23 1.13
C GLU A 141 3.36 14.13 1.44
N LEU A 142 3.49 13.42 2.57
CA LEU A 142 2.50 12.43 2.99
C LEU A 142 1.18 13.13 3.30
N ALA A 143 0.16 12.85 2.50
CA ALA A 143 -1.13 13.51 2.60
C ALA A 143 -2.29 12.68 2.05
N LEU A 144 -3.49 12.95 2.58
CA LEU A 144 -4.74 12.49 1.97
C LEU A 144 -5.03 13.31 0.71
N TRP A 145 -5.31 12.65 -0.40
CA TRP A 145 -5.66 13.27 -1.67
C TRP A 145 -7.15 13.28 -1.95
N GLU A 146 -7.79 12.16 -1.74
CA GLU A 146 -9.23 12.02 -1.96
C GLU A 146 -9.82 11.11 -0.90
N LYS A 147 -11.04 11.39 -0.51
CA LYS A 147 -11.90 10.41 0.16
C LYS A 147 -13.30 10.49 -0.37
N THR A 148 -14.00 9.37 -0.43
CA THR A 148 -15.40 9.28 -0.83
C THR A 148 -16.21 8.45 0.14
N GLY A 149 -17.53 8.72 0.19
CA GLY A 149 -18.47 8.01 1.04
C GLY A 149 -18.68 8.66 2.41
N GLY A 150 -19.63 8.07 3.15
CA GLY A 150 -20.06 8.57 4.46
C GLY A 150 -20.80 9.92 4.42
N ARG A 151 -21.11 10.48 5.58
CA ARG A 151 -21.92 11.71 5.72
C ARG A 151 -21.28 12.95 5.07
N SER A 152 -19.94 13.02 5.04
CA SER A 152 -19.21 14.16 4.47
C SER A 152 -19.00 14.06 2.96
N GLY A 153 -19.51 12.99 2.32
CA GLY A 153 -19.45 12.82 0.87
C GLY A 153 -18.02 12.77 0.32
N VAL A 154 -17.81 13.41 -0.82
CA VAL A 154 -16.52 13.49 -1.49
C VAL A 154 -15.72 14.67 -0.94
N TRP A 155 -14.46 14.43 -0.64
CA TRP A 155 -13.49 15.46 -0.37
C TRP A 155 -12.25 15.21 -1.23
N ARG A 156 -11.71 16.28 -1.82
CA ARG A 156 -10.47 16.26 -2.59
C ARG A 156 -9.55 17.35 -2.08
N ARG A 157 -8.27 17.06 -2.09
CA ARG A 157 -7.25 18.06 -1.76
C ARG A 157 -7.33 19.21 -2.74
N PRO A 158 -7.32 20.49 -2.28
CA PRO A 158 -7.32 21.65 -3.16
C PRO A 158 -6.08 21.64 -4.08
N ALA A 159 -6.29 21.98 -5.34
CA ALA A 159 -5.21 22.15 -6.33
C ALA A 159 -4.17 23.16 -5.82
N GLY A 160 -2.89 22.90 -6.09
CA GLY A 160 -1.78 23.77 -5.68
C GLY A 160 -1.38 23.67 -4.20
N SER A 161 -2.06 22.84 -3.39
CA SER A 161 -1.60 22.53 -2.00
C SER A 161 -0.42 21.55 -1.98
N LEU A 162 -0.29 20.74 -2.98
CA LEU A 162 0.78 19.81 -3.39
C LEU A 162 0.55 19.54 -4.88
N GLU A 163 1.49 18.98 -5.63
CA GLU A 163 1.32 18.69 -7.05
C GLU A 163 0.14 17.74 -7.35
N GLU A 164 -0.45 17.84 -8.56
CA GLU A 164 -1.67 17.12 -8.94
C GLU A 164 -1.53 15.59 -8.91
N PRO A 165 -2.69 14.86 -8.75
CA PRO A 165 -2.70 13.40 -8.65
C PRO A 165 -2.14 12.69 -9.89
N LEU A 166 -1.46 11.58 -9.69
CA LEU A 166 -1.20 10.60 -10.75
C LEU A 166 -2.54 10.26 -11.41
N VAL A 167 -2.67 10.62 -12.67
CA VAL A 167 -3.81 10.18 -13.48
C VAL A 167 -3.77 8.66 -13.48
N ASN A 168 -4.91 8.02 -13.21
CA ASN A 168 -5.09 6.57 -13.20
C ASN A 168 -4.55 5.97 -14.52
N THR A 169 -3.26 5.81 -14.63
CA THR A 169 -2.67 4.98 -15.66
C THR A 169 -2.91 3.56 -15.18
N PRO A 170 -3.66 2.73 -15.93
CA PRO A 170 -3.76 1.33 -15.60
C PRO A 170 -2.32 0.80 -15.44
N PRO A 171 -2.06 -0.09 -14.47
CA PRO A 171 -0.73 -0.67 -14.33
C PRO A 171 -0.29 -1.12 -15.73
N PRO A 172 0.98 -0.89 -16.13
CA PRO A 172 1.46 -1.40 -17.40
C PRO A 172 1.06 -2.86 -17.41
N ALA A 173 0.32 -3.26 -18.44
CA ALA A 173 -0.09 -4.64 -18.61
C ALA A 173 1.17 -5.46 -18.38
N LEU A 174 1.13 -6.34 -17.37
CA LEU A 174 2.22 -7.28 -17.14
C LEU A 174 2.48 -7.85 -18.51
N GLY A 175 3.62 -7.50 -19.11
CA GLY A 175 3.94 -7.95 -20.45
C GLY A 175 3.75 -9.45 -20.42
N MET A 176 2.74 -9.93 -21.10
CA MET A 176 2.68 -11.33 -21.48
C MET A 176 4.02 -11.53 -22.15
N VAL A 177 4.93 -12.22 -21.46
CA VAL A 177 6.17 -12.71 -22.05
C VAL A 177 5.70 -13.34 -23.34
N GLY A 178 6.06 -12.68 -24.46
CA GLY A 178 5.57 -13.08 -25.76
C GLY A 178 5.76 -14.57 -25.87
N SER A 179 4.72 -15.28 -26.26
CA SER A 179 4.81 -16.63 -26.76
C SER A 179 5.66 -16.58 -28.03
N GLY A 180 6.98 -16.45 -27.84
CA GLY A 180 7.96 -16.75 -28.85
C GLY A 180 7.84 -18.25 -29.10
N ALA A 181 7.26 -18.59 -30.23
CA ALA A 181 7.33 -19.93 -30.76
C ALA A 181 8.80 -20.31 -30.87
N ALA A 182 9.26 -21.12 -29.96
CA ALA A 182 10.51 -21.87 -30.06
C ALA A 182 10.29 -23.22 -29.39
N GLY A 183 10.27 -24.22 -30.22
CA GLY A 183 10.60 -25.61 -30.08
C GLY A 183 10.45 -26.26 -28.71
N GLY A 184 9.62 -27.29 -28.72
CA GLY A 184 9.34 -28.19 -27.61
C GLY A 184 10.55 -28.84 -26.98
N ASP A 185 10.26 -29.66 -26.02
CA ASP A 185 11.02 -30.68 -25.33
C ASP A 185 11.88 -30.20 -24.17
N GLY A 186 11.35 -30.33 -22.97
CA GLY A 186 12.16 -30.38 -21.76
C GLY A 186 11.53 -30.05 -20.40
N LEU A 187 10.30 -29.56 -20.33
CA LEU A 187 9.70 -29.27 -19.01
C LEU A 187 8.67 -30.30 -18.54
N ASP A 188 8.00 -31.01 -19.44
CA ASP A 188 7.00 -32.02 -19.04
C ASP A 188 7.62 -33.28 -18.42
N ALA A 189 8.85 -33.66 -18.82
CA ALA A 189 9.53 -34.83 -18.26
C ALA A 189 9.97 -34.68 -16.80
N ARG A 190 10.04 -33.46 -16.26
CA ARG A 190 10.47 -33.22 -14.88
C ARG A 190 9.32 -33.21 -13.87
N ILE A 191 8.10 -33.01 -14.32
CA ILE A 191 6.92 -33.02 -13.43
C ILE A 191 6.47 -34.43 -13.17
N ASP A 192 6.57 -35.32 -14.16
CA ASP A 192 6.21 -36.74 -13.99
C ASP A 192 7.19 -37.49 -13.08
N ASP A 193 8.48 -37.13 -13.05
CA ASP A 193 9.46 -37.72 -12.13
C ASP A 193 9.22 -37.30 -10.66
N ILE A 194 8.70 -36.11 -10.39
CA ILE A 194 8.40 -35.63 -9.03
C ILE A 194 7.12 -36.29 -8.48
N LEU A 195 6.21 -36.69 -9.34
CA LEU A 195 4.94 -37.33 -8.94
C LEU A 195 5.06 -38.86 -8.83
N ALA A 196 6.16 -39.45 -9.30
CA ALA A 196 6.42 -40.90 -9.21
C ALA A 196 7.07 -41.34 -7.89
N GLU A 197 7.66 -40.42 -7.12
CA GLU A 197 8.15 -40.70 -5.77
C GLU A 197 7.03 -40.44 -4.76
N GLY A 198 6.24 -41.48 -4.47
CA GLY A 198 5.28 -41.48 -3.40
C GLY A 198 5.96 -41.27 -2.03
N PRO A 199 5.20 -40.81 -1.00
CA PRO A 199 5.78 -40.53 0.31
C PRO A 199 6.35 -41.84 0.91
N THR A 200 7.65 -41.85 1.18
CA THR A 200 8.30 -42.90 1.98
C THR A 200 7.76 -42.82 3.39
N ASP A 201 7.13 -43.90 3.81
CA ASP A 201 6.60 -44.09 5.17
C ASP A 201 7.77 -44.06 6.20
N PRO A 202 7.77 -43.11 7.18
CA PRO A 202 8.82 -43.02 8.19
C PRO A 202 8.63 -43.96 9.39
N THR A 203 7.80 -45.02 9.31
CA THR A 203 7.53 -45.93 10.43
C THR A 203 8.04 -47.36 10.22
N ALA A 204 9.09 -47.56 9.45
CA ALA A 204 9.83 -48.81 9.44
C ALA A 204 11.13 -48.62 10.21
N GLU A 205 11.20 -49.27 11.39
CA GLU A 205 12.31 -49.53 12.35
C GLU A 205 12.34 -48.61 13.59
N PHE A 206 11.85 -49.12 14.65
CA PHE A 206 12.23 -49.51 15.99
C PHE A 206 11.01 -49.69 16.89
#